data_c1e08e767c4824e39518d6be2f47a69c
#
_entry.id   c1e08e767c4824e39518d6be2f47a69c
#
_cell.length_a   1.000
_cell.length_b   1.000
_cell.length_c   1.000
_cell.angle_alpha   90.00
_cell.angle_beta   90.00
_cell.angle_gamma   90.00
#
_symmetry.space_group_name_H-M   'P 1'
#
loop_
_entity.id
_entity.type
_entity.pdbx_description
1 polymer ?
#
loop_
_entity_poly.entity_id
_entity_poly.type
_entity_poly.pdbx_seq_one_letter_code
_entity_poly.pdbx_strand_id
1 'polypeptide(L)'
;MSQPRHGFRAGLDSVLLGAAVAPGSTSLLDLGCGVGTAALVALAHNAALTATLLDQNAEMLALATTNAEANGFAARVTVIEADVAGKGATRRAAGLCDNAYSTVIANPPFFDANGGTLAANDARADARHMSADSLDLWVKTAAGAAAAGAEIIFIYPIESLSPLLSAFTARFGAITILPLAPRAGEPVTRLLIRAIKGSRAPLTMLASRALHEREGRAFTPQFDAILRGTARLDW
;
A
#
# COMPACT_ATOMS: atom_id res chain seq x y z
N MET A 1 9.77 -3.95 -15.33
CA MET A 1 10.03 -3.86 -13.87
C MET A 1 10.79 -5.08 -13.41
N SER A 2 11.91 -4.88 -12.70
CA SER A 2 12.73 -5.96 -12.12
C SER A 2 12.16 -6.39 -10.77
N GLN A 3 12.19 -7.70 -10.50
CA GLN A 3 11.71 -8.30 -9.25
C GLN A 3 12.68 -9.40 -8.80
N PRO A 4 12.76 -9.73 -7.51
CA PRO A 4 13.62 -10.80 -7.04
C PRO A 4 13.19 -12.15 -7.64
N ARG A 5 14.17 -13.04 -7.88
CA ARG A 5 13.89 -14.39 -8.39
C ARG A 5 13.16 -15.25 -7.36
N HIS A 6 13.40 -14.99 -6.07
CA HIS A 6 12.80 -15.69 -4.93
C HIS A 6 12.26 -14.68 -3.92
N GLY A 7 11.23 -15.05 -3.15
CA GLY A 7 10.63 -14.19 -2.13
C GLY A 7 9.34 -13.49 -2.58
N PHE A 8 9.02 -12.37 -1.95
CA PHE A 8 7.83 -11.58 -2.25
C PHE A 8 7.94 -10.98 -3.65
N ARG A 9 6.87 -11.10 -4.42
CA ARG A 9 6.71 -10.45 -5.72
C ARG A 9 5.55 -9.48 -5.65
N ALA A 10 5.77 -8.28 -6.14
CA ALA A 10 4.69 -7.32 -6.32
C ALA A 10 3.62 -7.92 -7.25
N GLY A 11 2.39 -7.89 -6.77
CA GLY A 11 1.24 -8.47 -7.45
C GLY A 11 0.15 -7.42 -7.71
N LEU A 12 -1.05 -7.93 -7.92
CA LEU A 12 -2.26 -7.13 -8.14
C LEU A 12 -2.45 -6.04 -7.07
N ASP A 13 -2.28 -6.38 -5.80
CA ASP A 13 -2.49 -5.48 -4.68
C ASP A 13 -1.65 -4.20 -4.78
N SER A 14 -0.36 -4.31 -5.17
CA SER A 14 0.51 -3.14 -5.34
C SER A 14 0.08 -2.24 -6.51
N VAL A 15 -0.43 -2.83 -7.59
CA VAL A 15 -0.95 -2.05 -8.74
C VAL A 15 -2.21 -1.31 -8.34
N LEU A 16 -3.15 -1.98 -7.66
CA LEU A 16 -4.40 -1.38 -7.20
C LEU A 16 -4.15 -0.26 -6.19
N LEU A 17 -3.20 -0.46 -5.27
CA LEU A 17 -2.80 0.54 -4.29
C LEU A 17 -2.26 1.82 -4.97
N GLY A 18 -1.35 1.67 -5.93
CA GLY A 18 -0.80 2.81 -6.67
C GLY A 18 -1.85 3.52 -7.53
N ALA A 19 -2.76 2.76 -8.17
CA ALA A 19 -3.85 3.30 -8.97
C ALA A 19 -4.90 4.05 -8.12
N ALA A 20 -4.97 3.78 -6.81
CA ALA A 20 -5.89 4.44 -5.88
C ALA A 20 -5.42 5.82 -5.41
N VAL A 21 -4.17 6.20 -5.68
CA VAL A 21 -3.62 7.52 -5.30
C VAL A 21 -4.32 8.64 -6.06
N ALA A 22 -4.79 9.65 -5.34
CA ALA A 22 -5.55 10.75 -5.93
C ALA A 22 -4.71 11.61 -6.93
N PRO A 23 -5.35 12.15 -8.00
CA PRO A 23 -4.66 12.96 -9.01
C PRO A 23 -3.99 14.23 -8.47
N GLY A 24 -4.48 14.76 -7.36
CA GLY A 24 -3.97 15.98 -6.73
C GLY A 24 -2.82 15.75 -5.73
N SER A 25 -2.37 14.51 -5.54
CA SER A 25 -1.26 14.20 -4.63
C SER A 25 0.03 14.80 -5.16
N THR A 26 0.82 15.44 -4.29
CA THR A 26 2.09 16.09 -4.63
C THR A 26 3.31 15.39 -4.06
N SER A 27 3.15 14.76 -2.90
CA SER A 27 4.20 14.00 -2.21
C SER A 27 3.64 12.69 -1.66
N LEU A 28 4.23 11.58 -2.08
CA LEU A 28 3.84 10.22 -1.72
C LEU A 28 4.88 9.59 -0.81
N LEU A 29 4.42 8.90 0.23
CA LEU A 29 5.23 7.96 0.99
C LEU A 29 4.68 6.54 0.76
N ASP A 30 5.51 5.62 0.28
CA ASP A 30 5.20 4.20 0.14
C ASP A 30 5.91 3.42 1.25
N LEU A 31 5.15 2.98 2.24
CA LEU A 31 5.64 2.25 3.41
C LEU A 31 5.74 0.75 3.11
N GLY A 32 6.95 0.19 3.25
CA GLY A 32 7.23 -1.19 2.85
C GLY A 32 7.11 -1.36 1.33
N CYS A 33 7.76 -0.48 0.60
CA CYS A 33 7.59 -0.33 -0.85
C CYS A 33 8.01 -1.55 -1.66
N GLY A 34 8.81 -2.46 -1.08
CA GLY A 34 9.41 -3.57 -1.81
C GLY A 34 10.18 -3.05 -3.03
N VAL A 35 9.83 -3.52 -4.21
CA VAL A 35 10.46 -3.08 -5.49
C VAL A 35 9.85 -1.80 -6.07
N GLY A 36 9.02 -1.07 -5.29
CA GLY A 36 8.49 0.24 -5.65
C GLY A 36 7.24 0.23 -6.56
N THR A 37 6.57 -0.91 -6.73
CA THR A 37 5.48 -1.05 -7.72
C THR A 37 4.36 -0.06 -7.50
N ALA A 38 3.85 0.10 -6.27
CA ALA A 38 2.71 0.97 -6.00
C ALA A 38 3.06 2.44 -6.27
N ALA A 39 4.20 2.90 -5.78
CA ALA A 39 4.67 4.25 -6.04
C ALA A 39 4.90 4.52 -7.53
N LEU A 40 5.49 3.58 -8.28
CA LEU A 40 5.74 3.76 -9.73
C LEU A 40 4.44 3.84 -10.53
N VAL A 41 3.41 3.07 -10.16
CA VAL A 41 2.06 3.20 -10.76
C VAL A 41 1.48 4.59 -10.47
N ALA A 42 1.57 5.08 -9.23
CA ALA A 42 1.09 6.42 -8.87
C ALA A 42 1.85 7.53 -9.65
N LEU A 43 3.18 7.40 -9.77
CA LEU A 43 4.04 8.35 -10.52
C LEU A 43 3.72 8.38 -12.02
N ALA A 44 3.34 7.23 -12.61
CA ALA A 44 2.94 7.16 -14.00
C ALA A 44 1.64 7.91 -14.28
N HIS A 45 0.73 7.94 -13.31
CA HIS A 45 -0.55 8.63 -13.41
C HIS A 45 -0.50 10.11 -13.00
N ASN A 46 0.59 10.58 -12.39
CA ASN A 46 0.68 11.94 -11.86
C ASN A 46 2.07 12.52 -12.12
N ALA A 47 2.19 13.43 -13.08
CA ALA A 47 3.46 14.02 -13.48
C ALA A 47 4.09 14.92 -12.40
N ALA A 48 3.28 15.54 -11.55
CA ALA A 48 3.73 16.44 -10.47
C ALA A 48 4.10 15.70 -9.17
N LEU A 49 3.80 14.39 -9.07
CA LEU A 49 4.04 13.60 -7.87
C LEU A 49 5.53 13.31 -7.68
N THR A 50 6.01 13.48 -6.46
CA THR A 50 7.28 12.91 -5.97
C THR A 50 7.00 11.78 -5.00
N ALA A 51 7.87 10.77 -4.91
CA ALA A 51 7.67 9.62 -4.05
C ALA A 51 8.89 9.32 -3.19
N THR A 52 8.64 9.05 -1.91
CA THR A 52 9.61 8.47 -0.99
C THR A 52 9.27 7.00 -0.80
N LEU A 53 10.21 6.12 -1.09
CA LEU A 53 10.10 4.67 -0.98
C LEU A 53 10.82 4.23 0.29
N LEU A 54 10.10 3.66 1.24
CA LEU A 54 10.67 3.20 2.50
C LEU A 54 10.52 1.68 2.62
N ASP A 55 11.63 0.99 2.84
CA ASP A 55 11.68 -0.44 3.12
C ASP A 55 12.86 -0.75 4.05
N GLN A 56 12.78 -1.84 4.81
CA GLN A 56 13.90 -2.31 5.65
C GLN A 56 14.92 -3.15 4.87
N ASN A 57 14.58 -3.59 3.66
CA ASN A 57 15.40 -4.49 2.86
C ASN A 57 16.15 -3.71 1.77
N ALA A 58 17.48 -3.58 1.96
CA ALA A 58 18.36 -2.87 1.02
C ALA A 58 18.31 -3.44 -0.41
N GLU A 59 18.14 -4.77 -0.58
CA GLU A 59 18.05 -5.39 -1.91
C GLU A 59 16.78 -4.96 -2.63
N MET A 60 15.65 -4.86 -1.89
CA MET A 60 14.39 -4.35 -2.45
C MET A 60 14.52 -2.89 -2.86
N LEU A 61 15.16 -2.05 -2.05
CA LEU A 61 15.41 -0.65 -2.37
C LEU A 61 16.33 -0.49 -3.59
N ALA A 62 17.35 -1.31 -3.74
CA ALA A 62 18.19 -1.32 -4.94
C ALA A 62 17.37 -1.65 -6.21
N LEU A 63 16.48 -2.65 -6.13
CA LEU A 63 15.56 -2.96 -7.23
C LEU A 63 14.55 -1.83 -7.48
N ALA A 64 14.03 -1.19 -6.43
CA ALA A 64 13.11 -0.07 -6.56
C ALA A 64 13.79 1.13 -7.26
N THR A 65 15.05 1.42 -6.92
CA THR A 65 15.87 2.45 -7.59
C THR A 65 16.05 2.12 -9.08
N THR A 66 16.49 0.89 -9.39
CA THR A 66 16.63 0.43 -10.78
C THR A 66 15.32 0.52 -11.55
N ASN A 67 14.19 0.17 -10.92
CA ASN A 67 12.88 0.28 -11.53
C ASN A 67 12.47 1.75 -11.78
N ALA A 68 12.76 2.65 -10.85
CA ALA A 68 12.50 4.08 -11.02
C ALA A 68 13.31 4.66 -12.19
N GLU A 69 14.59 4.31 -12.30
CA GLU A 69 15.47 4.71 -13.41
C GLU A 69 14.94 4.19 -14.75
N ALA A 70 14.63 2.89 -14.83
CA ALA A 70 14.15 2.24 -16.05
C ALA A 70 12.80 2.80 -16.56
N ASN A 71 12.01 3.44 -15.67
CA ASN A 71 10.74 4.09 -16.01
C ASN A 71 10.85 5.63 -16.13
N GLY A 72 12.05 6.21 -16.05
CA GLY A 72 12.26 7.66 -16.15
C GLY A 72 11.81 8.45 -14.93
N PHE A 73 11.69 7.81 -13.76
CA PHE A 73 11.22 8.45 -12.52
C PHE A 73 12.33 8.77 -11.52
N ALA A 74 13.61 8.51 -11.83
CA ALA A 74 14.73 8.68 -10.92
C ALA A 74 14.75 10.06 -10.23
N ALA A 75 14.50 11.13 -10.97
CA ALA A 75 14.49 12.51 -10.43
C ALA A 75 13.30 12.80 -9.47
N ARG A 76 12.31 11.91 -9.40
CA ARG A 76 11.09 12.06 -8.58
C ARG A 76 10.99 11.04 -7.44
N VAL A 77 12.02 10.21 -7.27
CA VAL A 77 12.04 9.14 -6.27
C VAL A 77 13.19 9.33 -5.30
N THR A 78 12.90 9.21 -4.02
CA THR A 78 13.88 9.12 -2.93
C THR A 78 13.67 7.78 -2.23
N VAL A 79 14.75 7.10 -1.83
CA VAL A 79 14.67 5.84 -1.07
C VAL A 79 15.17 6.04 0.36
N ILE A 80 14.53 5.35 1.32
CA ILE A 80 14.89 5.37 2.74
C ILE A 80 14.94 3.92 3.24
N GLU A 81 16.10 3.51 3.75
CA GLU A 81 16.23 2.22 4.42
C GLU A 81 15.84 2.36 5.88
N ALA A 82 14.69 1.81 6.26
CA ALA A 82 14.21 1.80 7.64
C ALA A 82 13.10 0.76 7.85
N ASP A 83 12.99 0.27 9.09
CA ASP A 83 11.87 -0.55 9.53
C ASP A 83 10.66 0.34 9.82
N VAL A 84 9.53 0.08 9.12
CA VAL A 84 8.25 0.80 9.30
C VAL A 84 7.76 0.66 10.75
N ALA A 85 7.90 -0.50 11.36
CA ALA A 85 7.49 -0.77 12.74
C ALA A 85 8.54 -0.35 13.78
N GLY A 86 9.75 0.01 13.36
CA GLY A 86 10.86 0.38 14.21
C GLY A 86 10.64 1.67 15.02
N LYS A 87 11.67 2.11 15.74
CA LYS A 87 11.61 3.34 16.55
C LYS A 87 11.53 4.60 15.67
N GLY A 88 10.65 5.54 16.00
CA GLY A 88 10.49 6.80 15.24
C GLY A 88 11.78 7.61 15.13
N ALA A 89 12.62 7.64 16.18
CA ALA A 89 13.91 8.33 16.13
C ALA A 89 14.85 7.72 15.07
N THR A 90 14.87 6.38 14.93
CA THR A 90 15.68 5.70 13.91
C THR A 90 15.19 6.03 12.51
N ARG A 91 13.87 6.03 12.27
CA ARG A 91 13.29 6.42 10.97
C ARG A 91 13.61 7.88 10.60
N ARG A 92 13.50 8.80 11.55
CA ARG A 92 13.87 10.21 11.32
C ARG A 92 15.37 10.37 11.02
N ALA A 93 16.22 9.64 11.72
CA ALA A 93 17.66 9.64 11.44
C ALA A 93 17.99 9.08 10.04
N ALA A 94 17.17 8.15 9.53
CA ALA A 94 17.26 7.63 8.16
C ALA A 94 16.68 8.60 7.11
N GLY A 95 16.04 9.70 7.50
CA GLY A 95 15.52 10.72 6.60
C GLY A 95 13.99 10.79 6.47
N LEU A 96 13.23 9.96 7.20
CA LEU A 96 11.77 10.05 7.18
C LEU A 96 11.31 11.34 7.89
N CYS A 97 10.60 12.19 7.15
CA CYS A 97 10.05 13.43 7.67
C CYS A 97 8.66 13.23 8.30
N ASP A 98 8.44 13.85 9.46
CA ASP A 98 7.12 13.91 10.09
C ASP A 98 6.26 14.99 9.41
N ASN A 99 4.94 14.77 9.29
CA ASN A 99 3.95 15.71 8.75
C ASN A 99 4.27 16.27 7.35
N ALA A 100 4.90 15.47 6.48
CA ALA A 100 5.47 15.96 5.22
C ALA A 100 4.72 15.48 3.96
N TYR A 101 4.01 14.36 4.03
CA TYR A 101 3.47 13.71 2.85
C TYR A 101 1.99 13.99 2.67
N SER A 102 1.58 14.38 1.46
CA SER A 102 0.18 14.59 1.08
C SER A 102 -0.59 13.29 0.94
N THR A 103 0.13 12.18 0.68
CA THR A 103 -0.45 10.84 0.60
C THR A 103 0.54 9.83 1.18
N VAL A 104 0.03 8.90 1.97
CA VAL A 104 0.79 7.74 2.49
C VAL A 104 0.08 6.47 2.07
N ILE A 105 0.81 5.56 1.43
CA ILE A 105 0.29 4.26 1.03
C ILE A 105 1.04 3.13 1.72
N ALA A 106 0.36 2.00 1.91
CA ALA A 106 0.99 0.78 2.38
C ALA A 106 0.26 -0.49 1.91
N ASN A 107 1.07 -1.50 1.61
CA ASN A 107 0.65 -2.89 1.47
C ASN A 107 1.43 -3.72 2.51
N PRO A 108 1.03 -3.66 3.79
CA PRO A 108 1.78 -4.32 4.86
C PRO A 108 1.88 -5.84 4.64
N PRO A 109 2.91 -6.51 5.16
CA PRO A 109 2.97 -7.97 5.18
C PRO A 109 1.70 -8.56 5.80
N PHE A 110 1.18 -9.63 5.23
CA PHE A 110 -0.11 -10.19 5.66
C PHE A 110 0.01 -10.91 6.99
N PHE A 111 -0.96 -10.64 7.87
CA PHE A 111 -1.17 -11.38 9.11
C PHE A 111 -1.89 -12.70 8.80
N ASP A 112 -1.31 -13.85 9.12
CA ASP A 112 -1.99 -15.13 9.06
C ASP A 112 -2.52 -15.47 10.47
N ALA A 113 -3.81 -15.19 10.68
CA ALA A 113 -4.47 -15.46 11.97
C ALA A 113 -4.59 -16.97 12.30
N ASN A 114 -4.32 -17.84 11.32
CA ASN A 114 -4.55 -19.29 11.43
C ASN A 114 -3.27 -20.13 11.42
N GLY A 115 -2.10 -19.56 11.73
CA GLY A 115 -0.90 -20.34 12.06
C GLY A 115 -0.63 -21.55 11.15
N GLY A 116 -0.84 -21.42 9.85
CA GLY A 116 -0.65 -22.52 8.91
C GLY A 116 0.83 -22.73 8.59
N THR A 117 1.33 -23.88 8.89
CA THR A 117 2.58 -24.55 8.48
C THR A 117 3.71 -23.64 7.98
N LEU A 118 4.77 -23.57 8.75
CA LEU A 118 6.07 -22.98 8.40
C LEU A 118 6.44 -23.29 6.95
N ALA A 119 6.40 -22.30 6.09
CA ALA A 119 6.88 -22.45 4.73
C ALA A 119 8.41 -22.53 4.75
N ALA A 120 8.95 -23.48 4.02
CA ALA A 120 10.35 -23.89 3.99
C ALA A 120 11.37 -22.85 3.45
N ASN A 121 11.08 -21.56 3.51
CA ASN A 121 12.01 -20.47 3.17
C ASN A 121 11.83 -19.32 4.16
N ASP A 122 12.85 -19.08 4.96
CA ASP A 122 12.89 -18.04 6.01
C ASP A 122 12.47 -16.64 5.53
N ALA A 123 12.82 -16.25 4.31
CA ALA A 123 12.43 -14.97 3.70
C ALA A 123 10.92 -14.85 3.38
N ARG A 124 10.18 -15.96 3.27
CA ARG A 124 8.72 -15.97 3.15
C ARG A 124 8.02 -16.00 4.49
N ALA A 125 8.66 -16.53 5.52
CA ALA A 125 8.14 -16.54 6.88
C ALA A 125 8.12 -15.11 7.45
N ASP A 126 9.21 -14.34 7.31
CA ASP A 126 9.31 -12.96 7.78
C ASP A 126 8.32 -12.00 7.09
N ALA A 127 7.99 -12.28 5.83
CA ALA A 127 7.05 -11.45 5.06
C ALA A 127 5.56 -11.75 5.32
N ARG A 128 5.20 -12.80 6.08
CA ARG A 128 3.81 -13.28 6.20
C ARG A 128 3.19 -13.17 7.58
N HIS A 129 3.96 -12.84 8.62
CA HIS A 129 3.44 -12.86 9.99
C HIS A 129 3.65 -11.52 10.70
N MET A 130 2.68 -10.62 10.58
CA MET A 130 2.60 -9.45 11.46
C MET A 130 1.61 -9.71 12.61
N SER A 131 2.02 -9.36 13.84
CA SER A 131 1.10 -9.27 14.97
C SER A 131 0.14 -8.07 14.79
N ALA A 132 -1.02 -8.09 15.46
CA ALA A 132 -1.94 -6.95 15.48
C ALA A 132 -1.24 -5.67 15.96
N ASP A 133 -0.31 -5.79 16.92
CA ASP A 133 0.52 -4.68 17.41
C ASP A 133 1.43 -4.13 16.30
N SER A 134 1.94 -4.98 15.43
CA SER A 134 2.78 -4.57 14.31
C SER A 134 1.98 -3.77 13.27
N LEU A 135 0.75 -4.17 12.96
CA LEU A 135 -0.14 -3.43 12.06
C LEU A 135 -0.48 -2.04 12.61
N ASP A 136 -0.73 -1.94 13.93
CA ASP A 136 -0.94 -0.64 14.58
C ASP A 136 0.29 0.27 14.47
N LEU A 137 1.51 -0.27 14.56
CA LEU A 137 2.75 0.48 14.35
C LEU A 137 2.86 1.03 12.91
N TRP A 138 2.44 0.27 11.90
CA TRP A 138 2.40 0.74 10.51
C TRP A 138 1.44 1.93 10.36
N VAL A 139 0.23 1.80 10.89
CA VAL A 139 -0.77 2.89 10.86
C VAL A 139 -0.29 4.10 11.65
N LYS A 140 0.38 3.91 12.79
CA LYS A 140 1.00 4.97 13.58
C LYS A 140 2.12 5.68 12.81
N THR A 141 2.95 4.94 12.08
CA THR A 141 4.00 5.51 11.23
C THR A 141 3.41 6.33 10.09
N ALA A 142 2.38 5.81 9.42
CA ALA A 142 1.65 6.55 8.40
C ALA A 142 1.06 7.85 8.97
N ALA A 143 0.44 7.80 10.14
CA ALA A 143 -0.13 8.98 10.80
C ALA A 143 0.94 10.03 11.16
N GLY A 144 2.13 9.60 11.59
CA GLY A 144 3.24 10.51 11.92
C GLY A 144 3.80 11.22 10.68
N ALA A 145 3.97 10.49 9.58
CA ALA A 145 4.54 11.02 8.34
C ALA A 145 3.56 11.87 7.52
N ALA A 146 2.27 11.56 7.56
CA ALA A 146 1.22 12.25 6.82
C ALA A 146 1.07 13.72 7.26
N ALA A 147 0.94 14.64 6.32
CA ALA A 147 0.61 16.04 6.58
C ALA A 147 -0.85 16.20 7.08
N ALA A 148 -1.21 17.37 7.58
CA ALA A 148 -2.60 17.68 7.91
C ALA A 148 -3.46 17.63 6.63
N GLY A 149 -4.61 16.95 6.69
CA GLY A 149 -5.47 16.75 5.53
C GLY A 149 -4.96 15.70 4.54
N ALA A 150 -3.83 15.06 4.80
CA ALA A 150 -3.29 14.01 3.94
C ALA A 150 -4.18 12.78 3.86
N GLU A 151 -4.08 12.10 2.74
CA GLU A 151 -4.73 10.84 2.44
C GLU A 151 -3.86 9.65 2.88
N ILE A 152 -4.44 8.69 3.57
CA ILE A 152 -3.78 7.44 3.95
C ILE A 152 -4.53 6.29 3.28
N ILE A 153 -3.83 5.44 2.51
CA ILE A 153 -4.44 4.34 1.76
C ILE A 153 -3.69 3.05 2.05
N PHE A 154 -4.39 2.07 2.58
CA PHE A 154 -3.85 0.72 2.75
C PHE A 154 -4.65 -0.28 1.91
N ILE A 155 -3.97 -1.30 1.38
CA ILE A 155 -4.60 -2.49 0.85
C ILE A 155 -4.30 -3.66 1.77
N TYR A 156 -5.32 -4.46 2.10
CA TYR A 156 -5.13 -5.54 3.08
C TYR A 156 -6.16 -6.67 2.91
N PRO A 157 -5.87 -7.90 3.40
CA PRO A 157 -6.86 -8.97 3.44
C PRO A 157 -8.06 -8.63 4.32
N ILE A 158 -9.25 -9.08 3.93
CA ILE A 158 -10.50 -8.82 4.64
C ILE A 158 -10.51 -9.41 6.06
N GLU A 159 -9.82 -10.52 6.27
CA GLU A 159 -9.73 -11.21 7.56
C GLU A 159 -9.12 -10.33 8.65
N SER A 160 -8.30 -9.36 8.26
CA SER A 160 -7.66 -8.41 9.18
C SER A 160 -8.40 -7.06 9.27
N LEU A 161 -9.64 -6.96 8.76
CA LEU A 161 -10.40 -5.71 8.79
C LEU A 161 -10.55 -5.17 10.22
N SER A 162 -10.84 -6.01 11.20
CA SER A 162 -11.10 -5.57 12.59
C SER A 162 -9.89 -4.84 13.21
N PRO A 163 -8.68 -5.42 13.28
CA PRO A 163 -7.52 -4.71 13.82
C PRO A 163 -7.12 -3.49 12.96
N LEU A 164 -7.23 -3.57 11.63
CA LEU A 164 -6.92 -2.46 10.74
C LEU A 164 -7.87 -1.27 10.98
N LEU A 165 -9.17 -1.53 11.04
CA LEU A 165 -10.18 -0.50 11.27
C LEU A 165 -10.01 0.14 12.65
N SER A 166 -9.69 -0.65 13.69
CA SER A 166 -9.38 -0.14 15.02
C SER A 166 -8.20 0.83 15.00
N ALA A 167 -7.11 0.46 14.32
CA ALA A 167 -5.93 1.32 14.19
C ALA A 167 -6.22 2.61 13.41
N PHE A 168 -7.06 2.54 12.35
CA PHE A 168 -7.47 3.69 11.55
C PHE A 168 -8.37 4.64 12.31
N THR A 169 -9.42 4.13 12.98
CA THR A 169 -10.38 4.96 13.73
C THR A 169 -9.75 5.69 14.92
N ALA A 170 -8.68 5.13 15.48
CA ALA A 170 -7.91 5.79 16.54
C ALA A 170 -7.15 7.05 16.07
N ARG A 171 -6.94 7.23 14.75
CA ARG A 171 -6.02 8.26 14.22
C ARG A 171 -6.59 9.11 13.10
N PHE A 172 -7.60 8.65 12.39
CA PHE A 172 -8.12 9.26 11.17
C PHE A 172 -9.64 9.34 11.17
N GLY A 173 -10.18 10.20 10.32
CA GLY A 173 -11.60 10.24 9.97
C GLY A 173 -11.83 10.19 8.46
N ALA A 174 -13.06 10.37 8.02
CA ALA A 174 -13.47 10.18 6.62
C ALA A 174 -13.01 8.82 6.06
N ILE A 175 -13.08 7.78 6.89
CA ILE A 175 -12.64 6.45 6.49
C ILE A 175 -13.57 5.94 5.38
N THR A 176 -13.00 5.52 4.26
CA THR A 176 -13.73 4.90 3.16
C THR A 176 -13.16 3.50 2.93
N ILE A 177 -14.02 2.50 2.91
CA ILE A 177 -13.64 1.10 2.66
C ILE A 177 -14.21 0.69 1.31
N LEU A 178 -13.34 0.21 0.42
CA LEU A 178 -13.70 -0.40 -0.85
C LEU A 178 -13.40 -1.91 -0.78
N PRO A 179 -14.42 -2.76 -0.63
CA PRO A 179 -14.26 -4.20 -0.66
C PRO A 179 -14.02 -4.70 -2.08
N LEU A 180 -13.11 -5.68 -2.23
CA LEU A 180 -12.78 -6.32 -3.50
C LEU A 180 -13.08 -7.81 -3.40
N ALA A 181 -13.96 -8.31 -4.27
CA ALA A 181 -14.29 -9.72 -4.39
C ALA A 181 -13.60 -10.32 -5.64
N PRO A 182 -13.22 -11.59 -5.63
CA PRO A 182 -12.71 -12.25 -6.82
C PRO A 182 -13.70 -12.14 -7.99
N ARG A 183 -15.00 -12.45 -7.74
CA ARG A 183 -16.09 -12.33 -8.71
C ARG A 183 -17.34 -11.75 -8.08
N ALA A 184 -18.27 -11.31 -8.90
CA ALA A 184 -19.57 -10.81 -8.46
C ALA A 184 -20.33 -11.90 -7.71
N GLY A 185 -20.76 -11.59 -6.47
CA GLY A 185 -21.46 -12.52 -5.59
C GLY A 185 -20.58 -13.45 -4.77
N GLU A 186 -19.26 -13.44 -4.99
CA GLU A 186 -18.30 -14.16 -4.15
C GLU A 186 -17.92 -13.37 -2.89
N PRO A 187 -17.45 -14.02 -1.83
CA PRO A 187 -16.93 -13.35 -0.65
C PRO A 187 -15.78 -12.40 -0.98
N VAL A 188 -15.76 -11.27 -0.30
CA VAL A 188 -14.65 -10.31 -0.38
C VAL A 188 -13.37 -10.95 0.17
N THR A 189 -12.25 -10.73 -0.51
CA THR A 189 -10.95 -11.27 -0.09
C THR A 189 -9.94 -10.18 0.21
N ARG A 190 -10.14 -8.96 -0.32
CA ARG A 190 -9.27 -7.80 -0.12
C ARG A 190 -10.12 -6.57 0.14
N LEU A 191 -9.53 -5.62 0.80
CA LEU A 191 -10.08 -4.27 0.92
C LEU A 191 -9.00 -3.23 0.64
N LEU A 192 -9.44 -2.12 0.05
CA LEU A 192 -8.73 -0.85 0.13
C LEU A 192 -9.41 -0.03 1.22
N ILE A 193 -8.62 0.52 2.13
CA ILE A 193 -9.09 1.46 3.14
C ILE A 193 -8.38 2.80 2.92
N ARG A 194 -9.17 3.86 2.82
CA ARG A 194 -8.71 5.24 2.70
C ARG A 194 -9.19 6.04 3.90
N ALA A 195 -8.38 6.97 4.38
CA ALA A 195 -8.76 7.88 5.44
C ALA A 195 -8.07 9.23 5.30
N ILE A 196 -8.56 10.24 5.99
CA ILE A 196 -8.01 11.60 5.97
C ILE A 196 -7.52 11.98 7.37
N LYS A 197 -6.24 12.39 7.46
CA LYS A 197 -5.66 12.88 8.72
C LYS A 197 -6.31 14.18 9.16
N GLY A 198 -6.78 14.21 10.41
CA GLY A 198 -7.43 15.37 11.02
C GLY A 198 -8.92 15.52 10.68
N SER A 199 -9.48 14.68 9.82
CA SER A 199 -10.93 14.63 9.58
C SER A 199 -11.67 14.01 10.76
N ARG A 200 -12.93 14.43 10.94
CA ARG A 200 -13.92 13.83 11.87
C ARG A 200 -15.17 13.31 11.14
N ALA A 201 -15.14 13.30 9.81
CA ALA A 201 -16.25 12.79 9.02
C ALA A 201 -16.44 11.28 9.27
N PRO A 202 -17.69 10.79 9.17
CA PRO A 202 -18.02 9.40 9.45
C PRO A 202 -17.37 8.44 8.45
N LEU A 203 -17.39 7.14 8.80
CA LEU A 203 -16.98 6.04 7.95
C LEU A 203 -18.03 5.79 6.85
N THR A 204 -17.55 5.46 5.66
CA THR A 204 -18.34 5.01 4.53
C THR A 204 -17.81 3.66 4.03
N MET A 205 -18.68 2.69 3.81
CA MET A 205 -18.38 1.45 3.12
C MET A 205 -18.99 1.48 1.73
N LEU A 206 -18.18 1.32 0.70
CA LEU A 206 -18.63 1.28 -0.69
C LEU A 206 -19.16 -0.11 -1.06
N ALA A 207 -19.93 -0.19 -2.14
CA ALA A 207 -20.30 -1.47 -2.72
C ALA A 207 -19.06 -2.24 -3.16
N SER A 208 -19.06 -3.56 -2.97
CA SER A 208 -17.95 -4.41 -3.42
C SER A 208 -17.79 -4.38 -4.93
N ARG A 209 -16.53 -4.46 -5.41
CA ARG A 209 -16.21 -4.57 -6.83
C ARG A 209 -15.60 -5.93 -7.13
N ALA A 210 -16.04 -6.54 -8.22
CA ALA A 210 -15.50 -7.80 -8.71
C ALA A 210 -14.24 -7.56 -9.54
N LEU A 211 -13.15 -8.29 -9.22
CA LEU A 211 -11.89 -8.23 -9.94
C LEU A 211 -11.99 -8.90 -11.30
N HIS A 212 -12.63 -10.08 -11.35
CA HIS A 212 -12.73 -10.91 -12.54
C HIS A 212 -14.17 -10.95 -13.07
N GLU A 213 -14.27 -11.27 -14.36
CA GLU A 213 -15.53 -11.62 -15.00
C GLU A 213 -16.18 -12.85 -14.33
N ARG A 214 -17.47 -13.08 -14.59
CA ARG A 214 -18.20 -14.19 -13.99
C ARG A 214 -17.58 -15.53 -14.32
N GLU A 215 -17.03 -15.66 -15.51
CA GLU A 215 -16.41 -16.89 -16.00
C GLU A 215 -14.98 -16.64 -16.48
N GLY A 216 -14.16 -17.70 -16.44
CA GLY A 216 -12.78 -17.63 -16.89
C GLY A 216 -11.82 -16.91 -15.93
N ARG A 217 -10.72 -16.39 -16.47
CA ARG A 217 -9.65 -15.70 -15.73
C ARG A 217 -9.50 -14.22 -16.10
N ALA A 218 -10.35 -13.71 -17.02
CA ALA A 218 -10.29 -12.34 -17.46
C ALA A 218 -10.65 -11.39 -16.31
N PHE A 219 -9.97 -10.26 -16.23
CA PHE A 219 -10.37 -9.17 -15.33
C PHE A 219 -11.60 -8.46 -15.92
N THR A 220 -12.42 -7.86 -15.06
CA THR A 220 -13.46 -6.96 -15.52
C THR A 220 -12.83 -5.78 -16.28
N PRO A 221 -13.54 -5.11 -17.21
CA PRO A 221 -12.99 -4.02 -18.03
C PRO A 221 -12.32 -2.92 -17.21
N GLN A 222 -12.88 -2.59 -16.03
CA GLN A 222 -12.32 -1.60 -15.11
C GLN A 222 -10.93 -2.05 -14.62
N PHE A 223 -10.82 -3.27 -14.12
CA PHE A 223 -9.56 -3.75 -13.55
C PHE A 223 -8.53 -4.10 -14.64
N ASP A 224 -8.95 -4.55 -15.82
CA ASP A 224 -8.04 -4.72 -16.96
C ASP A 224 -7.42 -3.37 -17.38
N ALA A 225 -8.22 -2.30 -17.46
CA ALA A 225 -7.72 -0.97 -17.76
C ALA A 225 -6.74 -0.45 -16.69
N ILE A 226 -7.03 -0.67 -15.41
CA ILE A 226 -6.11 -0.32 -14.30
C ILE A 226 -4.79 -1.09 -14.42
N LEU A 227 -4.84 -2.40 -14.67
CA LEU A 227 -3.65 -3.24 -14.80
C LEU A 227 -2.80 -2.89 -16.02
N ARG A 228 -3.42 -2.39 -17.07
CA ARG A 228 -2.72 -1.87 -18.27
C ARG A 228 -2.19 -0.44 -18.06
N GLY A 229 -2.46 0.19 -16.92
CA GLY A 229 -2.06 1.57 -16.65
C GLY A 229 -2.83 2.64 -17.44
N THR A 230 -3.99 2.30 -18.02
CA THR A 230 -4.82 3.22 -18.82
C THR A 230 -5.95 3.84 -18.01
N ALA A 231 -6.21 3.34 -16.80
CA ALA A 231 -7.20 3.87 -15.86
C ALA A 231 -6.65 3.93 -14.44
N ARG A 232 -7.29 4.75 -13.61
CA ARG A 232 -7.09 4.82 -12.17
C ARG A 232 -8.20 4.08 -11.46
N LEU A 233 -8.00 3.84 -10.17
CA LEU A 233 -9.05 3.31 -9.31
C LEU A 233 -9.80 4.49 -8.68
N ASP A 234 -11.06 4.65 -9.04
CA ASP A 234 -11.95 5.63 -8.43
C ASP A 234 -12.54 5.08 -7.13
N TRP A 235 -12.78 6.00 -6.17
CA TRP A 235 -13.36 5.67 -4.86
C TRP A 235 -14.86 5.84 -4.85
#